data_6a54964e065ddc767ac3b1be62185419
#
_entry.id   6a54964e065ddc767ac3b1be62185419
#
_cell.length_a   1.000
_cell.length_b   1.000
_cell.length_c   1.000
_cell.angle_alpha   90.00
_cell.angle_beta   90.00
_cell.angle_gamma   90.00
#
_symmetry.space_group_name_H-M   'P 1'
#
loop_
_entity.id
_entity.type
_entity.pdbx_description
1 polymer ?
#
loop_
_entity_poly.entity_id
_entity_poly.type
_entity_poly.pdbx_seq_one_letter_code
_entity_poly.pdbx_strand_id
1 'polypeptide(L)'
;MNLALAQVGIEPAKRDRNVRRAVGAIESAAAEGADCVALPEIFNAGYFAFDAYERLAEPIGGETHRRIRAAAVEHDVAVLAGTVVEDLAASAAAGESVPATAGLSNTAVLFDSDGDRRLVYRKRHLFGYDSAEAELLVPGERLPTAELGGHTVAVTTCYDLRFPELYRRLVESGTTMVLVPSAWPYPRVEHWRLLPRARAVENLLYVGAVNGSGSFETADLVGRSTVYDPWGTPVAASDEGATVVQANCPPERVTEVREEFPALDDRR
;
A
#
# COMPACT_ATOMS: atom_id res chain seq x y z
N MET A 1 9.07 -15.09 -2.48
CA MET A 1 9.26 -13.62 -2.57
C MET A 1 9.55 -13.06 -1.18
N ASN A 2 10.64 -12.31 -1.03
CA ASN A 2 10.97 -11.58 0.19
C ASN A 2 10.29 -10.21 0.16
N LEU A 3 9.25 -10.03 0.96
CA LEU A 3 8.50 -8.79 1.06
C LEU A 3 9.04 -7.92 2.20
N ALA A 4 9.39 -6.67 1.91
CA ALA A 4 9.74 -5.66 2.89
C ALA A 4 8.60 -4.63 3.06
N LEU A 5 8.26 -4.31 4.31
CA LEU A 5 7.38 -3.22 4.66
C LEU A 5 8.22 -2.07 5.23
N ALA A 6 8.32 -0.99 4.50
CA ALA A 6 9.12 0.18 4.88
C ALA A 6 8.25 1.16 5.68
N GLN A 7 8.20 0.98 7.00
CA GLN A 7 7.55 1.90 7.94
C GLN A 7 8.37 3.17 8.07
N VAL A 8 8.23 4.08 7.11
CA VAL A 8 9.01 5.32 7.09
C VAL A 8 8.44 6.39 8.02
N GLY A 9 9.34 7.21 8.57
CA GLY A 9 8.95 8.40 9.31
C GLY A 9 8.45 9.50 8.36
N ILE A 10 7.22 9.97 8.56
CA ILE A 10 6.55 10.94 7.70
C ILE A 10 6.44 12.27 8.43
N GLU A 11 6.93 13.35 7.79
CA GLU A 11 6.75 14.72 8.24
C GLU A 11 5.69 15.44 7.40
N PRO A 12 4.73 16.16 8.03
CA PRO A 12 3.66 16.85 7.31
C PRO A 12 4.18 17.80 6.23
N ALA A 13 3.70 17.65 4.99
CA ALA A 13 4.02 18.50 3.84
C ALA A 13 5.52 18.65 3.49
N LYS A 14 6.40 17.75 3.95
CA LYS A 14 7.83 17.75 3.67
C LYS A 14 8.24 16.75 2.58
N ARG A 15 7.62 16.87 1.39
CA ARG A 15 7.76 15.93 0.27
C ARG A 15 9.19 15.43 0.06
N ASP A 16 10.15 16.35 -0.14
CA ASP A 16 11.52 15.96 -0.50
C ASP A 16 12.23 15.18 0.62
N ARG A 17 11.93 15.49 1.88
CA ARG A 17 12.48 14.78 3.04
C ARG A 17 11.86 13.39 3.16
N ASN A 18 10.56 13.30 3.01
CA ASN A 18 9.83 12.03 3.08
C ASN A 18 10.25 11.10 1.94
N VAL A 19 10.36 11.61 0.71
CA VAL A 19 10.80 10.82 -0.44
C VAL A 19 12.26 10.35 -0.28
N ARG A 20 13.18 11.19 0.27
CA ARG A 20 14.54 10.72 0.58
C ARG A 20 14.55 9.59 1.60
N ARG A 21 13.72 9.66 2.66
CA ARG A 21 13.59 8.55 3.63
C ARG A 21 13.05 7.28 2.99
N ALA A 22 12.07 7.41 2.11
CA ALA A 22 11.51 6.27 1.38
C ALA A 22 12.58 5.62 0.48
N VAL A 23 13.35 6.40 -0.27
CA VAL A 23 14.47 5.90 -1.11
C VAL A 23 15.52 5.19 -0.25
N GLY A 24 15.94 5.77 0.87
CA GLY A 24 16.89 5.11 1.78
C GLY A 24 16.36 3.82 2.40
N ALA A 25 15.04 3.74 2.64
CA ALA A 25 14.42 2.50 3.11
C ALA A 25 14.36 1.42 2.02
N ILE A 26 14.15 1.81 0.75
CA ILE A 26 14.22 0.90 -0.42
C ILE A 26 15.64 0.35 -0.56
N GLU A 27 16.66 1.21 -0.54
CA GLU A 27 18.07 0.83 -0.60
C GLU A 27 18.42 -0.18 0.51
N SER A 28 18.03 0.13 1.77
CA SER A 28 18.30 -0.75 2.91
C SER A 28 17.60 -2.11 2.78
N ALA A 29 16.34 -2.13 2.36
CA ALA A 29 15.58 -3.35 2.18
C ALA A 29 16.17 -4.23 1.06
N ALA A 30 16.54 -3.63 -0.08
CA ALA A 30 17.16 -4.33 -1.20
C ALA A 30 18.52 -4.92 -0.80
N ALA A 31 19.34 -4.17 -0.04
CA ALA A 31 20.62 -4.65 0.48
C ALA A 31 20.47 -5.87 1.41
N GLU A 32 19.31 -6.02 2.06
CA GLU A 32 18.94 -7.17 2.89
C GLU A 32 18.21 -8.28 2.11
N GLY A 33 18.13 -8.16 0.79
CA GLY A 33 17.60 -9.19 -0.12
C GLY A 33 16.07 -9.16 -0.28
N ALA A 34 15.43 -7.99 -0.15
CA ALA A 34 14.02 -7.83 -0.50
C ALA A 34 13.81 -7.95 -2.02
N ASP A 35 12.78 -8.71 -2.42
CA ASP A 35 12.30 -8.76 -3.82
C ASP A 35 11.27 -7.67 -4.10
N CYS A 36 10.55 -7.24 -3.06
CA CYS A 36 9.52 -6.20 -3.13
C CYS A 36 9.50 -5.35 -1.87
N VAL A 37 9.43 -4.03 -2.03
CA VAL A 37 9.31 -3.06 -0.93
C VAL A 37 7.97 -2.33 -1.03
N ALA A 38 7.17 -2.30 0.05
CA ALA A 38 5.93 -1.54 0.12
C ALA A 38 6.11 -0.30 1.00
N LEU A 39 5.68 0.87 0.49
CA LEU A 39 5.69 2.17 1.18
C LEU A 39 4.28 2.50 1.72
N PRO A 40 4.16 3.37 2.76
CA PRO A 40 2.88 3.73 3.38
C PRO A 40 1.98 4.63 2.52
N GLU A 41 0.77 4.89 3.00
CA GLU A 41 -0.22 5.79 2.39
C GLU A 41 0.22 7.25 2.46
N ILE A 42 0.12 7.95 1.32
CA ILE A 42 0.48 9.38 1.12
C ILE A 42 1.81 9.73 1.80
N PHE A 43 2.78 8.83 1.65
CA PHE A 43 4.07 8.91 2.36
C PHE A 43 4.86 10.16 2.02
N ASN A 44 4.66 10.74 0.82
CA ASN A 44 5.36 11.94 0.35
C ASN A 44 4.86 13.22 1.03
N ALA A 45 3.54 13.38 1.18
CA ALA A 45 2.91 14.57 1.74
C ALA A 45 2.51 14.40 3.22
N GLY A 46 2.17 13.17 3.62
CA GLY A 46 1.53 12.84 4.89
C GLY A 46 0.01 12.95 4.82
N TYR A 47 -0.68 11.89 5.20
CA TYR A 47 -2.13 11.76 5.06
C TYR A 47 -2.92 12.91 5.73
N PHE A 48 -2.54 13.33 6.92
CA PHE A 48 -3.26 14.38 7.67
C PHE A 48 -2.87 15.82 7.29
N ALA A 49 -2.01 16.00 6.27
CA ALA A 49 -1.64 17.32 5.74
C ALA A 49 -2.58 17.75 4.60
N PHE A 50 -3.89 17.71 4.84
CA PHE A 50 -4.94 17.97 3.84
C PHE A 50 -4.82 19.32 3.14
N ASP A 51 -4.38 20.35 3.84
CA ASP A 51 -4.11 21.70 3.33
C ASP A 51 -2.99 21.75 2.28
N ALA A 52 -2.14 20.72 2.25
CA ALA A 52 -1.05 20.62 1.29
C ALA A 52 -1.39 19.81 0.03
N TYR A 53 -2.53 19.14 -0.02
CA TYR A 53 -2.86 18.18 -1.08
C TYR A 53 -2.83 18.80 -2.47
N GLU A 54 -3.55 19.91 -2.69
CA GLU A 54 -3.58 20.57 -4.01
C GLU A 54 -2.17 21.00 -4.47
N ARG A 55 -1.36 21.52 -3.53
CA ARG A 55 -0.01 22.00 -3.83
C ARG A 55 0.99 20.89 -4.08
N LEU A 56 0.79 19.71 -3.49
CA LEU A 56 1.69 18.56 -3.56
C LEU A 56 1.19 17.46 -4.48
N ALA A 57 -0.01 17.62 -5.06
CA ALA A 57 -0.55 16.66 -6.02
C ALA A 57 0.35 16.58 -7.27
N GLU A 58 0.49 15.37 -7.78
CA GLU A 58 1.34 15.05 -8.93
C GLU A 58 0.56 14.16 -9.91
N PRO A 59 0.80 14.26 -11.24
CA PRO A 59 0.30 13.21 -12.14
C PRO A 59 0.96 11.86 -11.86
N ILE A 60 0.36 10.77 -12.34
CA ILE A 60 1.09 9.50 -12.41
C ILE A 60 2.37 9.72 -13.23
N GLY A 61 3.52 9.26 -12.69
CA GLY A 61 4.84 9.55 -13.26
C GLY A 61 5.40 10.92 -12.90
N GLY A 62 4.79 11.64 -11.94
CA GLY A 62 5.31 12.87 -11.35
C GLY A 62 6.65 12.68 -10.63
N GLU A 63 7.12 13.70 -9.94
CA GLU A 63 8.46 13.73 -9.31
C GLU A 63 8.66 12.59 -8.30
N THR A 64 7.67 12.37 -7.42
CA THR A 64 7.74 11.30 -6.43
C THR A 64 7.86 9.94 -7.12
N HIS A 65 6.99 9.64 -8.09
CA HIS A 65 7.03 8.37 -8.81
C HIS A 65 8.33 8.16 -9.60
N ARG A 66 8.87 9.21 -10.24
CA ARG A 66 10.17 9.12 -10.94
C ARG A 66 11.30 8.72 -10.00
N ARG A 67 11.35 9.31 -8.79
CA ARG A 67 12.40 9.02 -7.81
C ARG A 67 12.26 7.60 -7.24
N ILE A 68 11.04 7.17 -6.93
CA ILE A 68 10.80 5.79 -6.46
C ILE A 68 11.10 4.76 -7.55
N ARG A 69 10.67 5.04 -8.81
CA ARG A 69 11.00 4.20 -9.97
C ARG A 69 12.52 4.11 -10.20
N ALA A 70 13.23 5.22 -10.08
CA ALA A 70 14.69 5.21 -10.20
C ALA A 70 15.35 4.33 -9.12
N ALA A 71 14.88 4.40 -7.87
CA ALA A 71 15.36 3.55 -6.79
C ALA A 71 15.04 2.05 -7.04
N ALA A 72 13.86 1.74 -7.58
CA ALA A 72 13.49 0.37 -7.96
C ALA A 72 14.49 -0.23 -8.95
N VAL A 73 14.83 0.51 -10.00
CA VAL A 73 15.80 0.11 -11.03
C VAL A 73 17.24 0.05 -10.46
N GLU A 74 17.65 1.06 -9.70
CA GLU A 74 19.01 1.15 -9.16
C GLU A 74 19.34 -0.01 -8.22
N HIS A 75 18.34 -0.46 -7.44
CA HIS A 75 18.51 -1.51 -6.44
C HIS A 75 17.95 -2.88 -6.86
N ASP A 76 17.51 -3.03 -8.12
CA ASP A 76 16.94 -4.28 -8.68
C ASP A 76 15.82 -4.87 -7.79
N VAL A 77 14.88 -4.04 -7.38
CA VAL A 77 13.79 -4.41 -6.45
C VAL A 77 12.45 -3.84 -6.90
N ALA A 78 11.38 -4.63 -6.83
CA ALA A 78 10.04 -4.11 -7.07
C ALA A 78 9.61 -3.18 -5.93
N VAL A 79 8.88 -2.10 -6.26
CA VAL A 79 8.44 -1.14 -5.25
C VAL A 79 6.97 -0.79 -5.43
N LEU A 80 6.17 -1.05 -4.39
CA LEU A 80 4.87 -0.39 -4.24
C LEU A 80 5.13 1.03 -3.72
N ALA A 81 5.02 2.02 -4.63
CA ALA A 81 5.15 3.44 -4.31
C ALA A 81 3.94 3.92 -3.50
N GLY A 82 3.70 3.26 -2.37
CA GLY A 82 2.69 3.47 -1.35
C GLY A 82 1.43 4.08 -1.92
N THR A 83 1.04 5.27 -1.43
CA THR A 83 0.19 6.16 -2.21
C THR A 83 0.75 7.58 -2.24
N VAL A 84 0.32 8.34 -3.25
CA VAL A 84 0.50 9.78 -3.37
C VAL A 84 -0.85 10.43 -3.68
N VAL A 85 -0.94 11.75 -3.50
CA VAL A 85 -2.08 12.53 -4.01
C VAL A 85 -1.88 12.74 -5.50
N GLU A 86 -2.71 12.11 -6.33
CA GLU A 86 -2.68 12.21 -7.79
C GLU A 86 -3.51 13.42 -8.26
N ASP A 87 -2.95 14.22 -9.16
CA ASP A 87 -3.69 15.18 -9.96
C ASP A 87 -4.30 14.46 -11.18
N LEU A 88 -5.61 14.25 -11.15
CA LEU A 88 -6.33 13.51 -12.19
C LEU A 88 -6.35 14.26 -13.52
N ALA A 89 -6.43 15.61 -13.52
CA ALA A 89 -6.42 16.40 -14.73
C ALA A 89 -5.05 16.31 -15.44
N ALA A 90 -3.97 16.42 -14.68
CA ALA A 90 -2.62 16.30 -15.22
C ALA A 90 -2.33 14.86 -15.69
N SER A 91 -2.82 13.83 -14.98
CA SER A 91 -2.73 12.43 -15.41
C SER A 91 -3.50 12.16 -16.68
N ALA A 92 -4.74 12.68 -16.82
CA ALA A 92 -5.54 12.57 -18.04
C ALA A 92 -4.85 13.24 -19.23
N ALA A 93 -4.28 14.44 -19.04
CA ALA A 93 -3.51 15.15 -20.06
C ALA A 93 -2.27 14.38 -20.52
N ALA A 94 -1.69 13.55 -19.65
CA ALA A 94 -0.59 12.63 -19.96
C ALA A 94 -1.06 11.31 -20.62
N GLY A 95 -2.35 11.13 -20.87
CA GLY A 95 -2.92 9.95 -21.52
C GLY A 95 -3.29 8.81 -20.56
N GLU A 96 -3.32 9.05 -19.27
CA GLU A 96 -3.70 8.04 -18.28
C GLU A 96 -5.22 7.82 -18.24
N SER A 97 -5.63 6.57 -17.99
CA SER A 97 -7.02 6.26 -17.69
C SER A 97 -7.35 6.66 -16.25
N VAL A 98 -8.22 7.63 -16.07
CA VAL A 98 -8.61 8.22 -14.78
C VAL A 98 -10.09 8.03 -14.48
N PRO A 99 -10.53 8.00 -13.19
CA PRO A 99 -11.94 7.88 -12.83
C PRO A 99 -12.74 9.16 -13.11
N ALA A 100 -12.07 10.31 -13.13
CA ALA A 100 -12.63 11.61 -13.44
C ALA A 100 -11.59 12.49 -14.15
N THR A 101 -12.03 13.42 -14.99
CA THR A 101 -11.13 14.29 -15.77
C THR A 101 -10.56 15.46 -14.96
N ALA A 102 -10.95 15.60 -13.71
CA ALA A 102 -10.47 16.61 -12.76
C ALA A 102 -10.61 16.10 -11.33
N GLY A 103 -9.94 16.77 -10.40
CA GLY A 103 -9.91 16.42 -8.97
C GLY A 103 -8.64 15.69 -8.59
N LEU A 104 -8.60 15.23 -7.34
CA LEU A 104 -7.46 14.54 -6.75
C LEU A 104 -7.83 13.09 -6.41
N SER A 105 -6.87 12.18 -6.36
CA SER A 105 -7.10 10.79 -5.93
C SER A 105 -5.94 10.28 -5.07
N ASN A 106 -6.24 9.34 -4.19
CA ASN A 106 -5.25 8.65 -3.35
C ASN A 106 -4.78 7.40 -4.12
N THR A 107 -3.58 7.47 -4.71
CA THR A 107 -3.14 6.55 -5.76
C THR A 107 -1.85 5.82 -5.43
N ALA A 108 -1.90 4.49 -5.46
CA ALA A 108 -0.76 3.58 -5.36
C ALA A 108 -0.29 3.13 -6.74
N VAL A 109 1.02 3.01 -6.92
CA VAL A 109 1.64 2.50 -8.15
C VAL A 109 2.66 1.42 -7.78
N LEU A 110 2.56 0.25 -8.41
CA LEU A 110 3.56 -0.82 -8.31
C LEU A 110 4.48 -0.74 -9.51
N PHE A 111 5.77 -0.61 -9.25
CA PHE A 111 6.86 -0.74 -10.21
C PHE A 111 7.57 -2.08 -10.00
N ASP A 112 7.97 -2.76 -11.09
CA ASP A 112 8.92 -3.87 -11.00
C ASP A 112 10.37 -3.37 -10.94
N SER A 113 11.34 -4.29 -10.88
CA SER A 113 12.76 -3.98 -10.80
C SER A 113 13.33 -3.36 -12.10
N ASP A 114 12.65 -3.52 -13.23
CA ASP A 114 12.98 -2.83 -14.48
C ASP A 114 12.40 -1.41 -14.52
N GLY A 115 11.60 -1.05 -13.51
CA GLY A 115 10.90 0.22 -13.41
C GLY A 115 9.64 0.28 -14.26
N ASP A 116 9.15 -0.84 -14.74
CA ASP A 116 7.89 -0.90 -15.48
C ASP A 116 6.70 -0.84 -14.51
N ARG A 117 5.71 -0.05 -14.87
CA ARG A 117 4.49 0.11 -14.08
C ARG A 117 3.57 -1.09 -14.25
N ARG A 118 3.47 -1.92 -13.22
CA ARG A 118 2.70 -3.17 -13.24
C ARG A 118 1.25 -3.00 -12.80
N LEU A 119 0.98 -2.03 -11.92
CA LEU A 119 -0.35 -1.82 -11.34
C LEU A 119 -0.54 -0.34 -10.94
N VAL A 120 -1.76 0.18 -11.13
CA VAL A 120 -2.22 1.45 -10.56
C VAL A 120 -3.52 1.20 -9.83
N TYR A 121 -3.54 1.46 -8.52
CA TYR A 121 -4.73 1.37 -7.69
C TYR A 121 -5.07 2.74 -7.11
N ARG A 122 -6.30 3.19 -7.30
CA ARG A 122 -6.85 4.38 -6.64
C ARG A 122 -7.78 3.94 -5.52
N LYS A 123 -7.57 4.49 -4.33
CA LYS A 123 -8.33 4.16 -3.13
C LYS A 123 -9.83 4.20 -3.40
N ARG A 124 -10.50 3.11 -3.08
CA ARG A 124 -11.91 2.92 -3.39
C ARG A 124 -12.83 3.49 -2.31
N HIS A 125 -12.48 3.25 -1.05
CA HIS A 125 -13.26 3.72 0.09
C HIS A 125 -12.52 4.85 0.78
N LEU A 126 -13.01 6.08 0.55
CA LEU A 126 -12.48 7.29 1.18
C LEU A 126 -13.03 7.41 2.61
N PHE A 127 -12.18 7.87 3.53
CA PHE A 127 -12.57 8.04 4.92
C PHE A 127 -13.34 9.35 5.10
N GLY A 128 -14.66 9.24 5.32
CA GLY A 128 -15.56 10.39 5.40
C GLY A 128 -15.94 10.85 6.81
N TYR A 129 -15.63 10.05 7.85
CA TYR A 129 -15.98 10.41 9.21
C TYR A 129 -14.93 11.32 9.84
N ASP A 130 -15.32 12.57 10.11
CA ASP A 130 -14.43 13.60 10.70
C ASP A 130 -13.09 13.71 9.94
N SER A 131 -13.15 13.69 8.59
CA SER A 131 -11.99 13.73 7.72
C SER A 131 -12.31 14.44 6.41
N ALA A 132 -11.40 15.27 5.94
CA ALA A 132 -11.52 15.96 4.66
C ALA A 132 -11.30 15.03 3.45
N GLU A 133 -10.85 13.79 3.63
CA GLU A 133 -10.48 12.92 2.51
C GLU A 133 -11.64 12.74 1.51
N ALA A 134 -12.85 12.43 2.01
CA ALA A 134 -14.01 12.19 1.13
C ALA A 134 -14.51 13.45 0.42
N GLU A 135 -14.17 14.64 0.91
CA GLU A 135 -14.51 15.92 0.28
C GLU A 135 -13.47 16.32 -0.77
N LEU A 136 -12.20 15.98 -0.54
CA LEU A 136 -11.07 16.39 -1.37
C LEU A 136 -10.78 15.43 -2.52
N LEU A 137 -11.06 14.12 -2.33
CA LEU A 137 -10.59 13.10 -3.24
C LEU A 137 -11.72 12.41 -4.02
N VAL A 138 -11.39 11.98 -5.23
CA VAL A 138 -12.24 11.15 -6.09
C VAL A 138 -11.90 9.67 -5.85
N PRO A 139 -12.89 8.80 -5.55
CA PRO A 139 -12.65 7.38 -5.35
C PRO A 139 -12.30 6.65 -6.64
N GLY A 140 -11.51 5.58 -6.53
CA GLY A 140 -11.23 4.66 -7.61
C GLY A 140 -12.36 3.64 -7.81
N GLU A 141 -12.41 3.03 -9.01
CA GLU A 141 -13.42 2.05 -9.38
C GLU A 141 -12.84 0.65 -9.65
N ARG A 142 -11.55 0.58 -10.05
CA ARG A 142 -10.91 -0.64 -10.52
C ARG A 142 -10.23 -1.41 -9.37
N LEU A 143 -10.15 -2.73 -9.55
CA LEU A 143 -9.42 -3.67 -8.68
C LEU A 143 -8.38 -4.41 -9.53
N PRO A 144 -7.30 -3.75 -9.93
CA PRO A 144 -6.27 -4.36 -10.73
C PRO A 144 -5.43 -5.34 -9.93
N THR A 145 -4.88 -6.35 -10.63
CA THR A 145 -3.88 -7.27 -10.11
C THR A 145 -2.64 -7.25 -11.00
N ALA A 146 -1.50 -7.69 -10.46
CA ALA A 146 -0.26 -7.87 -11.20
C ALA A 146 0.46 -9.13 -10.74
N GLU A 147 1.14 -9.80 -11.66
CA GLU A 147 2.03 -10.91 -11.32
C GLU A 147 3.37 -10.36 -10.84
N LEU A 148 3.80 -10.81 -9.64
CA LEU A 148 5.07 -10.43 -9.04
C LEU A 148 5.58 -11.55 -8.11
N GLY A 149 6.81 -12.02 -8.33
CA GLY A 149 7.46 -13.01 -7.45
C GLY A 149 6.65 -14.30 -7.25
N GLY A 150 5.88 -14.73 -8.26
CA GLY A 150 5.01 -15.91 -8.21
C GLY A 150 3.65 -15.69 -7.53
N HIS A 151 3.36 -14.45 -7.11
CA HIS A 151 2.06 -14.07 -6.56
C HIS A 151 1.23 -13.28 -7.56
N THR A 152 -0.08 -13.48 -7.56
CA THR A 152 -1.05 -12.51 -8.08
C THR A 152 -1.28 -11.47 -6.98
N VAL A 153 -0.65 -10.28 -7.14
CA VAL A 153 -0.65 -9.20 -6.16
C VAL A 153 -1.78 -8.22 -6.45
N ALA A 154 -2.53 -7.86 -5.41
CA ALA A 154 -3.47 -6.74 -5.42
C ALA A 154 -3.05 -5.67 -4.41
N VAL A 155 -3.58 -4.47 -4.58
CA VAL A 155 -3.39 -3.36 -3.64
C VAL A 155 -4.75 -2.87 -3.15
N THR A 156 -4.85 -2.62 -1.85
CA THR A 156 -5.94 -1.87 -1.22
C THR A 156 -5.32 -0.82 -0.31
N THR A 157 -6.07 0.20 0.13
CA THR A 157 -5.46 1.27 0.92
C THR A 157 -6.24 1.50 2.22
N CYS A 158 -5.56 1.33 3.36
CA CYS A 158 -5.98 1.82 4.69
C CYS A 158 -7.45 1.50 5.01
N TYR A 159 -8.36 2.47 4.80
CA TYR A 159 -9.78 2.36 5.13
C TYR A 159 -10.50 1.24 4.36
N ASP A 160 -9.97 0.82 3.20
CA ASP A 160 -10.45 -0.36 2.44
C ASP A 160 -10.45 -1.63 3.29
N LEU A 161 -9.59 -1.72 4.32
CA LEU A 161 -9.58 -2.82 5.29
C LEU A 161 -10.93 -3.06 5.98
N ARG A 162 -11.83 -2.08 6.03
CA ARG A 162 -13.14 -2.23 6.68
C ARG A 162 -14.21 -2.90 5.81
N PHE A 163 -13.91 -3.13 4.54
CA PHE A 163 -14.86 -3.62 3.55
C PHE A 163 -14.48 -5.03 3.06
N PRO A 164 -14.97 -6.09 3.73
CA PRO A 164 -14.61 -7.48 3.41
C PRO A 164 -15.00 -7.89 1.98
N GLU A 165 -16.05 -7.28 1.43
CA GLU A 165 -16.54 -7.52 0.08
C GLU A 165 -15.47 -7.24 -0.98
N LEU A 166 -14.61 -6.24 -0.73
CA LEU A 166 -13.50 -5.89 -1.61
C LEU A 166 -12.53 -7.05 -1.73
N TYR A 167 -12.17 -7.66 -0.61
CA TYR A 167 -11.21 -8.76 -0.55
C TYR A 167 -11.77 -10.05 -1.15
N ARG A 168 -13.06 -10.29 -1.00
CA ARG A 168 -13.73 -11.41 -1.67
C ARG A 168 -13.62 -11.32 -3.19
N ARG A 169 -13.83 -10.14 -3.75
CA ARG A 169 -13.68 -9.91 -5.20
C ARG A 169 -12.22 -10.08 -5.65
N LEU A 170 -11.24 -9.71 -4.84
CA LEU A 170 -9.83 -9.92 -5.14
C LEU A 170 -9.48 -11.41 -5.20
N VAL A 171 -9.99 -12.22 -4.26
CA VAL A 171 -9.81 -13.68 -4.29
C VAL A 171 -10.43 -14.29 -5.55
N GLU A 172 -11.60 -13.84 -5.98
CA GLU A 172 -12.24 -14.27 -7.23
C GLU A 172 -11.38 -13.98 -8.47
N SER A 173 -10.53 -12.94 -8.40
CA SER A 173 -9.55 -12.61 -9.43
C SER A 173 -8.22 -13.35 -9.29
N GLY A 174 -8.14 -14.38 -8.42
CA GLY A 174 -6.95 -15.21 -8.24
C GLY A 174 -5.90 -14.61 -7.30
N THR A 175 -6.18 -13.50 -6.59
CA THR A 175 -5.22 -12.85 -5.70
C THR A 175 -4.70 -13.80 -4.63
N THR A 176 -3.38 -13.81 -4.46
CA THR A 176 -2.65 -14.59 -3.44
C THR A 176 -1.94 -13.71 -2.42
N MET A 177 -1.78 -12.41 -2.73
CA MET A 177 -1.17 -11.43 -1.83
C MET A 177 -1.86 -10.08 -1.99
N VAL A 178 -2.16 -9.41 -0.85
CA VAL A 178 -2.65 -8.04 -0.83
C VAL A 178 -1.66 -7.15 -0.07
N LEU A 179 -1.22 -6.07 -0.71
CA LEU A 179 -0.42 -5.02 -0.08
C LEU A 179 -1.33 -3.87 0.33
N VAL A 180 -1.17 -3.37 1.56
CA VAL A 180 -2.08 -2.38 2.16
C VAL A 180 -1.30 -1.19 2.70
N PRO A 181 -0.94 -0.20 1.83
CA PRO A 181 -0.44 1.09 2.29
C PRO A 181 -1.44 1.77 3.23
N SER A 182 -0.95 2.31 4.35
CA SER A 182 -1.83 2.91 5.37
C SER A 182 -1.18 4.10 6.07
N ALA A 183 -2.05 4.99 6.57
CA ALA A 183 -1.73 6.05 7.52
C ALA A 183 -2.69 5.92 8.72
N TRP A 184 -2.59 4.79 9.43
CA TRP A 184 -3.54 4.41 10.48
C TRP A 184 -3.19 5.08 11.80
N PRO A 185 -4.11 5.90 12.38
CA PRO A 185 -3.80 6.68 13.56
C PRO A 185 -4.28 6.04 14.87
N TYR A 186 -3.71 6.50 15.99
CA TYR A 186 -4.30 6.33 17.30
C TYR A 186 -5.70 6.95 17.37
N PRO A 187 -6.61 6.43 18.26
CA PRO A 187 -6.42 5.30 19.17
C PRO A 187 -6.78 3.93 18.60
N ARG A 188 -6.90 3.79 17.28
CA ARG A 188 -7.48 2.61 16.61
C ARG A 188 -6.50 1.44 16.45
N VAL A 189 -5.62 1.20 17.44
CA VAL A 189 -4.57 0.15 17.40
C VAL A 189 -5.18 -1.23 17.20
N GLU A 190 -6.23 -1.58 17.95
CA GLU A 190 -6.83 -2.91 17.87
C GLU A 190 -7.50 -3.16 16.50
N HIS A 191 -8.06 -2.12 15.87
CA HIS A 191 -8.59 -2.25 14.51
C HIS A 191 -7.46 -2.52 13.50
N TRP A 192 -6.30 -1.84 13.66
CA TRP A 192 -5.13 -2.03 12.81
C TRP A 192 -4.54 -3.44 12.94
N ARG A 193 -4.52 -3.99 14.14
CA ARG A 193 -4.05 -5.37 14.39
C ARG A 193 -5.02 -6.42 13.87
N LEU A 194 -6.33 -6.16 14.03
CA LEU A 194 -7.38 -7.13 13.69
C LEU A 194 -7.67 -7.19 12.19
N LEU A 195 -7.89 -6.04 11.55
CA LEU A 195 -8.46 -6.02 10.20
C LEU A 195 -7.55 -6.66 9.13
N PRO A 196 -6.24 -6.33 9.02
CA PRO A 196 -5.37 -7.00 8.05
C PRO A 196 -5.30 -8.50 8.30
N ARG A 197 -5.23 -8.92 9.56
CA ARG A 197 -5.24 -10.33 9.96
C ARG A 197 -6.51 -11.04 9.53
N ALA A 198 -7.68 -10.41 9.76
CA ALA A 198 -8.96 -10.95 9.32
C ALA A 198 -8.99 -11.14 7.79
N ARG A 199 -8.47 -10.15 7.03
CA ARG A 199 -8.40 -10.26 5.56
C ARG A 199 -7.51 -11.42 5.10
N ALA A 200 -6.42 -11.71 5.80
CA ALA A 200 -5.58 -12.87 5.53
C ALA A 200 -6.33 -14.18 5.80
N VAL A 201 -6.90 -14.32 7.00
CA VAL A 201 -7.57 -15.56 7.46
C VAL A 201 -8.78 -15.92 6.59
N GLU A 202 -9.69 -14.98 6.35
CA GLU A 202 -10.95 -15.24 5.65
C GLU A 202 -10.79 -15.46 4.14
N ASN A 203 -9.63 -15.06 3.58
CA ASN A 203 -9.35 -15.14 2.14
C ASN A 203 -8.17 -16.08 1.81
N LEU A 204 -7.55 -16.69 2.82
CA LEU A 204 -6.41 -17.61 2.69
C LEU A 204 -5.34 -17.08 1.74
N LEU A 205 -4.84 -15.86 2.05
CA LEU A 205 -3.83 -15.16 1.26
C LEU A 205 -2.86 -14.38 2.18
N TYR A 206 -1.72 -13.97 1.64
CA TYR A 206 -0.83 -13.07 2.36
C TYR A 206 -1.39 -11.64 2.42
N VAL A 207 -1.20 -10.98 3.56
CA VAL A 207 -1.47 -9.54 3.70
C VAL A 207 -0.22 -8.83 4.22
N GLY A 208 0.34 -7.93 3.40
CA GLY A 208 1.41 -7.01 3.80
C GLY A 208 0.81 -5.65 4.13
N ALA A 209 0.58 -5.37 5.43
CA ALA A 209 0.00 -4.12 5.89
C ALA A 209 1.12 -3.17 6.34
N VAL A 210 1.41 -2.13 5.54
CA VAL A 210 2.46 -1.15 5.82
C VAL A 210 1.84 0.16 6.29
N ASN A 211 2.25 0.62 7.47
CA ASN A 211 1.82 1.90 8.04
C ASN A 211 3.00 2.88 8.09
N GLY A 212 2.71 4.18 8.07
CA GLY A 212 3.69 5.20 8.38
C GLY A 212 3.96 5.30 9.89
N SER A 213 5.04 5.97 10.24
CA SER A 213 5.29 6.49 11.59
C SER A 213 5.40 8.02 11.53
N GLY A 214 4.96 8.70 12.57
CA GLY A 214 5.02 10.16 12.64
C GLY A 214 3.84 10.77 13.39
N SER A 215 4.03 12.04 13.77
CA SER A 215 3.05 12.86 14.48
C SER A 215 2.59 14.01 13.60
N PHE A 216 1.30 14.23 13.59
CA PHE A 216 0.61 15.33 12.93
C PHE A 216 -0.11 16.17 13.97
N GLU A 217 -0.56 17.35 13.63
CA GLU A 217 -1.29 18.22 14.55
C GLU A 217 -2.51 17.54 15.18
N THR A 218 -3.20 16.72 14.40
CA THR A 218 -4.46 16.07 14.80
C THR A 218 -4.36 14.57 15.04
N ALA A 219 -3.23 13.93 14.76
CA ALA A 219 -3.10 12.48 14.86
C ALA A 219 -1.65 11.99 14.94
N ASP A 220 -1.44 10.91 15.68
CA ASP A 220 -0.21 10.13 15.68
C ASP A 220 -0.44 8.80 14.96
N LEU A 221 0.48 8.42 14.08
CA LEU A 221 0.40 7.14 13.38
C LEU A 221 0.84 6.00 14.31
N VAL A 222 0.12 4.87 14.23
CA VAL A 222 0.41 3.74 15.13
C VAL A 222 1.62 2.91 14.73
N GLY A 223 2.19 3.11 13.52
CA GLY A 223 3.23 2.20 13.02
C GLY A 223 2.71 0.78 12.91
N ARG A 224 3.42 -0.19 13.53
CA ARG A 224 3.03 -1.60 13.67
C ARG A 224 2.70 -2.29 12.36
N SER A 225 3.56 -2.04 11.34
CA SER A 225 3.47 -2.74 10.06
C SER A 225 3.63 -4.25 10.27
N THR A 226 2.83 -5.05 9.57
CA THR A 226 2.81 -6.49 9.80
C THR A 226 2.55 -7.24 8.49
N VAL A 227 3.29 -8.33 8.27
CA VAL A 227 3.00 -9.33 7.25
C VAL A 227 2.28 -10.50 7.90
N TYR A 228 1.10 -10.83 7.40
CA TYR A 228 0.32 -12.01 7.81
C TYR A 228 0.37 -13.07 6.72
N ASP A 229 0.58 -14.33 7.13
CA ASP A 229 0.49 -15.49 6.25
C ASP A 229 -1.00 -15.88 5.99
N PRO A 230 -1.29 -16.84 5.11
CA PRO A 230 -2.67 -17.26 4.81
C PRO A 230 -3.44 -17.83 6.02
N TRP A 231 -2.77 -18.28 7.09
CA TRP A 231 -3.41 -18.64 8.37
C TRP A 231 -3.64 -17.44 9.29
N GLY A 232 -3.24 -16.23 8.90
CA GLY A 232 -3.29 -15.04 9.73
C GLY A 232 -2.22 -15.01 10.82
N THR A 233 -1.16 -15.80 10.68
CA THR A 233 0.00 -15.73 11.56
C THR A 233 0.85 -14.53 11.20
N PRO A 234 1.21 -13.65 12.15
CA PRO A 234 2.16 -12.58 11.86
C PRO A 234 3.56 -13.21 11.66
N VAL A 235 4.10 -13.10 10.43
CA VAL A 235 5.42 -13.64 10.08
C VAL A 235 6.53 -12.60 10.14
N ALA A 236 6.17 -11.32 10.11
CA ALA A 236 7.04 -10.19 10.45
C ALA A 236 6.17 -9.04 10.98
N ALA A 237 6.67 -8.31 11.99
CA ALA A 237 5.97 -7.19 12.57
C ALA A 237 6.95 -6.15 13.12
N SER A 238 6.55 -4.86 13.08
CA SER A 238 7.28 -3.75 13.70
C SER A 238 6.55 -3.22 14.93
N ASP A 239 7.27 -2.38 15.69
CA ASP A 239 6.72 -1.49 16.68
C ASP A 239 6.32 -0.14 16.04
N GLU A 240 6.24 0.95 16.82
CA GLU A 240 5.70 2.26 16.40
C GLU A 240 6.69 3.10 15.59
N GLY A 241 8.00 2.93 15.83
CA GLY A 241 9.07 3.73 15.22
C GLY A 241 9.32 3.42 13.75
N ALA A 242 10.02 4.33 13.06
CA ALA A 242 10.45 4.11 11.69
C ALA A 242 11.41 2.91 11.61
N THR A 243 11.12 1.95 10.73
CA THR A 243 11.90 0.73 10.54
C THR A 243 11.53 0.05 9.22
N VAL A 244 12.29 -0.96 8.82
CA VAL A 244 11.92 -1.89 7.76
C VAL A 244 11.76 -3.27 8.38
N VAL A 245 10.69 -3.98 8.06
CA VAL A 245 10.51 -5.38 8.42
C VAL A 245 10.38 -6.22 7.17
N GLN A 246 10.97 -7.42 7.17
CA GLN A 246 10.95 -8.32 6.03
C GLN A 246 10.43 -9.70 6.39
N ALA A 247 9.72 -10.31 5.45
CA ALA A 247 9.24 -11.68 5.55
C ALA A 247 9.46 -12.43 4.24
N ASN A 248 9.86 -13.70 4.32
CA ASN A 248 9.77 -14.59 3.18
C ASN A 248 8.32 -15.06 3.02
N CYS A 249 7.74 -14.81 1.86
CA CYS A 249 6.37 -15.14 1.48
C CYS A 249 6.39 -16.10 0.29
N PRO A 250 6.61 -17.40 0.47
CA PRO A 250 6.60 -18.35 -0.65
C PRO A 250 5.17 -18.51 -1.22
N PRO A 251 4.99 -18.41 -2.56
CA PRO A 251 3.66 -18.55 -3.19
C PRO A 251 3.02 -19.90 -2.94
N GLU A 252 3.83 -20.95 -2.83
CA GLU A 252 3.41 -22.33 -2.57
C GLU A 252 2.61 -22.44 -1.27
N ARG A 253 2.93 -21.61 -0.28
CA ARG A 253 2.23 -21.60 1.02
C ARG A 253 0.73 -21.27 0.87
N VAL A 254 0.36 -20.42 -0.08
CA VAL A 254 -1.06 -20.12 -0.36
C VAL A 254 -1.76 -21.37 -0.91
N THR A 255 -1.12 -22.07 -1.85
CA THR A 255 -1.65 -23.30 -2.44
C THR A 255 -1.81 -24.38 -1.37
N GLU A 256 -0.76 -24.65 -0.60
CA GLU A 256 -0.79 -25.62 0.52
C GLU A 256 -1.94 -25.35 1.49
N VAL A 257 -2.10 -24.09 1.93
CA VAL A 257 -3.15 -23.72 2.90
C VAL A 257 -4.54 -23.89 2.30
N ARG A 258 -4.74 -23.54 1.02
CA ARG A 258 -6.03 -23.70 0.33
C ARG A 258 -6.37 -25.17 0.07
N GLU A 259 -5.38 -26.03 -0.16
CA GLU A 259 -5.56 -27.49 -0.29
C GLU A 259 -5.86 -28.13 1.08
N GLU A 260 -5.14 -27.72 2.15
CA GLU A 260 -5.35 -28.23 3.51
C GLU A 260 -6.72 -27.82 4.06
N PHE A 261 -7.15 -26.58 3.77
CA PHE A 261 -8.40 -26.00 4.25
C PHE A 261 -9.17 -25.31 3.11
N PRO A 262 -9.95 -26.06 2.30
CA PRO A 262 -10.61 -25.54 1.09
C PRO A 262 -11.87 -24.68 1.39
N ALA A 263 -11.84 -23.84 2.43
CA ALA A 263 -12.97 -23.01 2.85
C ALA A 263 -13.46 -22.01 1.78
N LEU A 264 -12.60 -21.70 0.79
CA LEU A 264 -13.00 -20.83 -0.31
C LEU A 264 -13.97 -21.52 -1.30
N ASP A 265 -14.01 -22.85 -1.34
CA ASP A 265 -14.91 -23.63 -2.21
C ASP A 265 -16.35 -23.66 -1.66
N ASP A 266 -16.52 -23.45 -0.35
CA ASP A 266 -17.83 -23.41 0.32
C ASP A 266 -18.58 -22.08 0.13
N ARG A 267 -18.01 -21.11 -0.58
CA ARG A 267 -18.66 -19.81 -0.85
C ARG A 267 -19.90 -19.99 -1.71
N ARG A 268 -20.96 -19.24 -1.39
CA ARG A 268 -22.26 -19.25 -2.08
C ARG A 268 -22.53 -17.94 -2.79
#